data_1ec175ace9b818fc7ea90d6cf2a8cbd0
#
_entry.id   1ec175ace9b818fc7ea90d6cf2a8cbd0
#
_cell.length_a   1.000
_cell.length_b   1.000
_cell.length_c   1.000
_cell.angle_alpha   90.00
_cell.angle_beta   90.00
_cell.angle_gamma   90.00
#
_symmetry.space_group_name_H-M   'P 1'
#
loop_
_entity.id
_entity.type
_entity.pdbx_description
1 polymer ?
#
loop_
_entity_poly.entity_id
_entity_poly.type
_entity_poly.pdbx_seq_one_letter_code
_entity_poly.pdbx_strand_id
1 'polypeptide(L)'
;MLDFYNWRRRNALAAEPNSAHRALARAQARLASMGGRLFLCTQNVDDLHERGGAEAVTHMHGALLRARCTGCGHGFACRGDILRADPCPGCARTGTLRPDIVWFGEMPMHLEAIDARLREADLFVAIGTSGSVYPAAGYVMQARSLGIRTCELNLEPSDNAVLFDEARYGPASGTVPAFLADLGLA
;
A
#
# COMPACT_ATOMS: atom_id res chain seq x y z
N MET A 1 -19.59 2.11 -12.93
CA MET A 1 -18.64 2.04 -11.79
C MET A 1 -18.15 0.60 -11.55
N LEU A 2 -19.04 -0.41 -11.32
CA LEU A 2 -18.61 -1.80 -11.11
C LEU A 2 -17.77 -2.34 -12.26
N ASP A 3 -18.14 -2.11 -13.52
CA ASP A 3 -17.38 -2.58 -14.70
C ASP A 3 -15.93 -2.09 -14.71
N PHE A 4 -15.71 -0.82 -14.33
CA PHE A 4 -14.37 -0.24 -14.19
C PHE A 4 -13.54 -0.99 -13.14
N TYR A 5 -14.11 -1.26 -11.96
CA TYR A 5 -13.38 -1.98 -10.91
C TYR A 5 -13.24 -3.47 -11.19
N ASN A 6 -14.18 -4.09 -11.89
CA ASN A 6 -14.05 -5.46 -12.37
C ASN A 6 -12.90 -5.57 -13.38
N TRP A 7 -12.81 -4.62 -14.32
CA TRP A 7 -11.68 -4.54 -15.25
C TRP A 7 -10.34 -4.34 -14.50
N ARG A 8 -10.28 -3.40 -13.54
CA ARG A 8 -9.07 -3.20 -12.71
C ARG A 8 -8.68 -4.46 -11.96
N ARG A 9 -9.65 -5.19 -11.40
CA ARG A 9 -9.41 -6.45 -10.68
C ARG A 9 -8.81 -7.51 -11.59
N ARG A 10 -9.33 -7.69 -12.79
CA ARG A 10 -8.77 -8.61 -13.78
C ARG A 10 -7.33 -8.24 -14.14
N ASN A 11 -7.03 -6.96 -14.33
CA ASN A 11 -5.67 -6.49 -14.61
C ASN A 11 -4.73 -6.70 -13.41
N ALA A 12 -5.17 -6.45 -12.19
CA ALA A 12 -4.38 -6.72 -10.99
C ALA A 12 -4.04 -8.21 -10.85
N LEU A 13 -5.00 -9.09 -11.13
CA LEU A 13 -4.79 -10.53 -11.11
C LEU A 13 -3.82 -11.02 -12.20
N ALA A 14 -3.78 -10.36 -13.35
CA ALA A 14 -2.87 -10.69 -14.46
C ALA A 14 -1.47 -10.08 -14.30
N ALA A 15 -1.31 -9.05 -13.46
CA ALA A 15 -0.02 -8.40 -13.22
C ALA A 15 0.90 -9.31 -12.37
N GLU A 16 2.22 -9.13 -12.52
CA GLU A 16 3.21 -9.88 -11.74
C GLU A 16 4.03 -8.95 -10.84
N PRO A 17 4.40 -9.40 -9.62
CA PRO A 17 5.31 -8.66 -8.76
C PRO A 17 6.64 -8.39 -9.45
N ASN A 18 7.13 -7.17 -9.36
CA ASN A 18 8.45 -6.80 -9.86
C ASN A 18 9.54 -6.98 -8.79
N SER A 19 10.79 -6.63 -9.13
CA SER A 19 11.94 -6.76 -8.23
C SER A 19 11.82 -5.91 -6.95
N ALA A 20 11.12 -4.76 -6.99
CA ALA A 20 10.91 -3.94 -5.79
C ALA A 20 10.01 -4.65 -4.77
N HIS A 21 8.89 -5.23 -5.22
CA HIS A 21 7.99 -6.00 -4.35
C HIS A 21 8.73 -7.16 -3.65
N ARG A 22 9.51 -7.92 -4.45
CA ARG A 22 10.29 -9.06 -3.92
C ARG A 22 11.43 -8.62 -2.99
N ALA A 23 12.08 -7.49 -3.27
CA ALA A 23 13.14 -6.95 -2.42
C ALA A 23 12.58 -6.48 -1.07
N LEU A 24 11.43 -5.79 -1.05
CA LEU A 24 10.75 -5.39 0.19
C LEU A 24 10.33 -6.60 1.03
N ALA A 25 9.84 -7.67 0.41
CA ALA A 25 9.49 -8.91 1.10
C ALA A 25 10.73 -9.56 1.76
N ARG A 26 11.86 -9.64 1.03
CA ARG A 26 13.12 -10.15 1.62
C ARG A 26 13.63 -9.28 2.76
N ALA A 27 13.60 -7.95 2.58
CA ALA A 27 13.99 -7.00 3.63
C ALA A 27 13.11 -7.13 4.87
N GLN A 28 11.80 -7.36 4.71
CA GLN A 28 10.88 -7.61 5.83
C GLN A 28 11.30 -8.86 6.62
N ALA A 29 11.56 -9.98 5.94
CA ALA A 29 12.01 -11.22 6.57
C ALA A 29 13.39 -11.07 7.23
N ARG A 30 14.33 -10.39 6.55
CA ARG A 30 15.67 -10.17 7.08
C ARG A 30 15.67 -9.30 8.32
N LEU A 31 14.96 -8.18 8.31
CA LEU A 31 14.82 -7.33 9.51
C LEU A 31 14.20 -8.09 10.67
N ALA A 32 13.15 -8.88 10.42
CA ALA A 32 12.53 -9.71 11.45
C ALA A 32 13.54 -10.70 12.07
N SER A 33 14.41 -11.33 11.27
CA SER A 33 15.46 -12.24 11.75
C SER A 33 16.53 -11.55 12.61
N MET A 34 16.67 -10.23 12.48
CA MET A 34 17.61 -9.39 13.23
C MET A 34 16.95 -8.71 14.45
N GLY A 35 15.69 -9.00 14.75
CA GLY A 35 14.92 -8.36 15.81
C GLY A 35 14.36 -6.98 15.44
N GLY A 36 14.52 -6.55 14.19
CA GLY A 36 13.93 -5.33 13.65
C GLY A 36 12.58 -5.56 12.99
N ARG A 37 12.03 -4.53 12.37
CA ARG A 37 10.73 -4.60 11.68
C ARG A 37 10.71 -3.69 10.47
N LEU A 38 10.15 -4.17 9.37
CA LEU A 38 9.72 -3.37 8.24
C LEU A 38 8.19 -3.30 8.25
N PHE A 39 7.64 -2.12 8.50
CA PHE A 39 6.20 -1.87 8.36
C PHE A 39 5.91 -1.43 6.94
N LEU A 40 5.23 -2.28 6.18
CA LEU A 40 4.88 -2.02 4.78
C LEU A 40 3.45 -1.50 4.69
N CYS A 41 3.31 -0.21 4.40
CA CYS A 41 2.03 0.44 4.14
C CYS A 41 1.93 0.80 2.66
N THR A 42 0.85 0.40 2.01
CA THR A 42 0.64 0.69 0.59
C THR A 42 -0.62 1.51 0.35
N GLN A 43 -0.52 2.45 -0.59
CA GLN A 43 -1.64 3.16 -1.19
C GLN A 43 -2.24 2.37 -2.37
N ASN A 44 -1.51 1.38 -2.88
CA ASN A 44 -1.99 0.51 -3.94
C ASN A 44 -3.07 -0.44 -3.42
N VAL A 45 -3.96 -0.85 -4.32
CA VAL A 45 -5.11 -1.70 -4.00
C VAL A 45 -4.98 -3.13 -4.55
N ASP A 46 -3.86 -3.44 -5.23
CA ASP A 46 -3.51 -4.79 -5.70
C ASP A 46 -2.87 -5.63 -4.58
N ASP A 47 -2.59 -6.89 -4.86
CA ASP A 47 -1.93 -7.85 -3.96
C ASP A 47 -0.48 -8.17 -4.37
N LEU A 48 0.19 -7.26 -5.08
CA LEU A 48 1.52 -7.52 -5.63
C LEU A 48 2.61 -7.63 -4.54
N HIS A 49 2.45 -6.96 -3.41
CA HIS A 49 3.37 -7.11 -2.28
C HIS A 49 3.27 -8.51 -1.67
N GLU A 50 2.06 -9.00 -1.41
CA GLU A 50 1.81 -10.33 -0.87
C GLU A 50 2.28 -11.41 -1.85
N ARG A 51 1.95 -11.27 -3.14
CA ARG A 51 2.43 -12.18 -4.19
C ARG A 51 3.94 -12.08 -4.40
N GLY A 52 4.55 -10.96 -4.04
CA GLY A 52 5.99 -10.75 -3.96
C GLY A 52 6.66 -11.42 -2.77
N GLY A 53 5.87 -11.95 -1.82
CA GLY A 53 6.32 -12.67 -0.63
C GLY A 53 6.26 -11.87 0.67
N ALA A 54 5.67 -10.66 0.68
CA ALA A 54 5.50 -9.89 1.91
C ALA A 54 4.44 -10.55 2.82
N GLU A 55 4.77 -10.77 4.09
CA GLU A 55 3.89 -11.45 5.05
C GLU A 55 2.87 -10.51 5.70
N ALA A 56 3.22 -9.23 5.84
CA ALA A 56 2.36 -8.24 6.47
C ALA A 56 2.35 -6.94 5.66
N VAL A 57 1.21 -6.64 5.06
CA VAL A 57 0.98 -5.44 4.25
C VAL A 57 -0.23 -4.68 4.80
N THR A 58 -0.08 -3.38 5.03
CA THR A 58 -1.18 -2.50 5.45
C THR A 58 -1.72 -1.75 4.24
N HIS A 59 -2.92 -2.06 3.82
CA HIS A 59 -3.61 -1.44 2.69
C HIS A 59 -4.41 -0.21 3.14
N MET A 60 -3.78 0.97 3.15
CA MET A 60 -4.47 2.17 3.63
C MET A 60 -5.60 2.66 2.73
N HIS A 61 -5.61 2.27 1.47
CA HIS A 61 -6.70 2.55 0.53
C HIS A 61 -7.58 1.32 0.22
N GLY A 62 -7.47 0.26 1.05
CA GLY A 62 -8.23 -0.97 0.89
C GLY A 62 -7.63 -1.91 -0.15
N ALA A 63 -8.35 -2.97 -0.50
CA ALA A 63 -7.88 -4.04 -1.36
C ALA A 63 -8.90 -4.36 -2.47
N LEU A 64 -8.44 -4.38 -3.72
CA LEU A 64 -9.28 -4.62 -4.89
C LEU A 64 -9.80 -6.06 -4.97
N LEU A 65 -9.05 -7.01 -4.38
CA LEU A 65 -9.45 -8.43 -4.28
C LEU A 65 -10.35 -8.73 -3.08
N ARG A 66 -10.93 -7.69 -2.51
CA ARG A 66 -11.98 -7.75 -1.49
C ARG A 66 -13.21 -6.99 -1.94
N ALA A 67 -14.36 -7.41 -1.43
CA ALA A 67 -15.62 -6.70 -1.57
C ALA A 67 -16.22 -6.45 -0.19
N ARG A 68 -17.04 -5.41 -0.09
CA ARG A 68 -17.86 -5.13 1.10
C ARG A 68 -19.29 -4.81 0.72
N CYS A 69 -20.19 -5.13 1.62
CA CYS A 69 -21.60 -4.77 1.52
C CYS A 69 -21.86 -3.41 2.18
N THR A 70 -22.43 -2.47 1.45
CA THR A 70 -22.81 -1.16 2.00
C THR A 70 -24.02 -1.22 2.93
N GLY A 71 -24.78 -2.32 2.90
CA GLY A 71 -25.98 -2.50 3.71
C GLY A 71 -25.75 -3.11 5.09
N CYS A 72 -24.71 -3.97 5.25
CA CYS A 72 -24.43 -4.63 6.52
C CYS A 72 -22.95 -4.58 6.93
N GLY A 73 -22.07 -3.99 6.12
CA GLY A 73 -20.64 -3.88 6.41
C GLY A 73 -19.84 -5.19 6.18
N HIS A 74 -20.49 -6.31 5.84
CA HIS A 74 -19.79 -7.59 5.64
C HIS A 74 -18.74 -7.49 4.54
N GLY A 75 -17.47 -7.77 4.88
CA GLY A 75 -16.33 -7.81 3.98
C GLY A 75 -15.89 -9.25 3.69
N PHE A 76 -15.54 -9.54 2.43
CA PHE A 76 -15.13 -10.89 2.02
C PHE A 76 -14.14 -10.83 0.85
N ALA A 77 -13.39 -11.92 0.64
CA ALA A 77 -12.50 -12.06 -0.51
C ALA A 77 -13.31 -12.14 -1.81
N CYS A 78 -12.90 -11.37 -2.83
CA CYS A 78 -13.59 -11.29 -4.11
C CYS A 78 -12.56 -11.20 -5.24
N ARG A 79 -12.36 -12.30 -5.95
CA ARG A 79 -11.44 -12.39 -7.10
C ARG A 79 -12.17 -12.32 -8.46
N GLY A 80 -13.49 -12.56 -8.45
CA GLY A 80 -14.35 -12.45 -9.62
C GLY A 80 -14.96 -11.06 -9.80
N ASP A 81 -15.76 -10.91 -10.84
CA ASP A 81 -16.55 -9.70 -11.08
C ASP A 81 -17.64 -9.54 -10.01
N ILE A 82 -17.93 -8.32 -9.65
CA ILE A 82 -19.09 -7.97 -8.81
C ILE A 82 -20.19 -7.48 -9.75
N LEU A 83 -21.34 -8.16 -9.73
CA LEU A 83 -22.52 -7.80 -10.50
C LEU A 83 -23.58 -7.15 -9.59
N ARG A 84 -24.45 -6.32 -10.18
CA ARG A 84 -25.55 -5.68 -9.40
C ARG A 84 -26.52 -6.71 -8.83
N ALA A 85 -26.69 -7.84 -9.51
CA ALA A 85 -27.58 -8.92 -9.10
C ALA A 85 -26.99 -9.83 -8.02
N ASP A 86 -25.69 -9.71 -7.72
CA ASP A 86 -25.04 -10.58 -6.74
C ASP A 86 -25.60 -10.29 -5.34
N PRO A 87 -26.03 -11.33 -4.60
CA PRO A 87 -26.47 -11.17 -3.24
C PRO A 87 -25.27 -11.05 -2.30
N CYS A 88 -25.39 -10.21 -1.29
CA CYS A 88 -24.41 -10.14 -0.22
C CYS A 88 -24.38 -11.47 0.56
N PRO A 89 -23.21 -12.12 0.74
CA PRO A 89 -23.13 -13.38 1.50
C PRO A 89 -23.53 -13.23 2.98
N GLY A 90 -23.48 -12.01 3.53
CA GLY A 90 -23.84 -11.77 4.93
C GLY A 90 -25.31 -11.41 5.18
N CYS A 91 -26.00 -10.74 4.23
CA CYS A 91 -27.38 -10.27 4.44
C CYS A 91 -28.33 -10.54 3.27
N ALA A 92 -27.87 -11.24 2.24
CA ALA A 92 -28.62 -11.60 1.03
C ALA A 92 -29.15 -10.41 0.18
N ARG A 93 -28.89 -9.16 0.55
CA ARG A 93 -29.32 -7.99 -0.25
C ARG A 93 -28.52 -7.93 -1.55
N THR A 94 -29.17 -7.62 -2.64
CA THR A 94 -28.59 -7.34 -3.95
C THR A 94 -28.32 -5.84 -4.13
N GLY A 95 -27.44 -5.48 -5.08
CA GLY A 95 -27.13 -4.07 -5.39
C GLY A 95 -26.33 -3.33 -4.32
N THR A 96 -25.87 -4.01 -3.27
CA THR A 96 -25.17 -3.43 -2.11
C THR A 96 -23.68 -3.74 -2.10
N LEU A 97 -23.19 -4.55 -3.02
CA LEU A 97 -21.77 -4.93 -3.07
C LEU A 97 -20.94 -3.86 -3.80
N ARG A 98 -19.79 -3.56 -3.23
CA ARG A 98 -18.76 -2.73 -3.86
C ARG A 98 -17.35 -3.29 -3.58
N PRO A 99 -16.33 -2.91 -4.38
CA PRO A 99 -14.94 -3.17 -4.01
C PRO A 99 -14.63 -2.57 -2.63
N ASP A 100 -13.84 -3.27 -1.83
CA ASP A 100 -13.43 -2.82 -0.50
C ASP A 100 -12.20 -1.91 -0.60
N ILE A 101 -12.39 -0.77 -1.26
CA ILE A 101 -11.38 0.28 -1.47
C ILE A 101 -11.90 1.62 -0.99
N VAL A 102 -10.99 2.51 -0.66
CA VAL A 102 -11.27 3.90 -0.29
C VAL A 102 -11.46 4.72 -1.56
N TRP A 103 -12.59 5.42 -1.69
CA TRP A 103 -12.83 6.37 -2.77
C TRP A 103 -12.44 7.78 -2.35
N PHE A 104 -12.25 8.67 -3.31
CA PHE A 104 -12.03 10.09 -3.01
C PHE A 104 -13.16 10.65 -2.14
N GLY A 105 -12.76 11.33 -1.05
CA GLY A 105 -13.66 11.82 -0.02
C GLY A 105 -13.98 10.83 1.10
N GLU A 106 -13.60 9.56 0.98
CA GLU A 106 -13.67 8.59 2.08
C GLU A 106 -12.39 8.62 2.92
N MET A 107 -12.51 8.28 4.19
CA MET A 107 -11.37 8.21 5.11
C MET A 107 -10.51 6.97 4.81
N PRO A 108 -9.18 7.10 4.67
CA PRO A 108 -8.29 5.95 4.56
C PRO A 108 -8.36 5.03 5.77
N MET A 109 -8.00 3.77 5.54
CA MET A 109 -8.02 2.72 6.56
C MET A 109 -6.73 2.73 7.39
N HIS A 110 -6.80 2.19 8.59
CA HIS A 110 -5.63 1.89 9.45
C HIS A 110 -4.79 3.10 9.91
N LEU A 111 -5.34 4.32 9.87
CA LEU A 111 -4.59 5.55 10.19
C LEU A 111 -3.92 5.50 11.56
N GLU A 112 -4.64 5.05 12.61
CA GLU A 112 -4.09 4.95 13.97
C GLU A 112 -2.91 3.96 14.04
N ALA A 113 -3.01 2.83 13.34
CA ALA A 113 -1.92 1.85 13.29
C ALA A 113 -0.72 2.38 12.50
N ILE A 114 -0.95 3.11 11.40
CA ILE A 114 0.11 3.75 10.61
C ILE A 114 0.83 4.81 11.46
N ASP A 115 0.08 5.67 12.14
CA ASP A 115 0.63 6.70 13.02
C ASP A 115 1.45 6.11 14.17
N ALA A 116 0.97 5.03 14.78
CA ALA A 116 1.71 4.33 15.83
C ALA A 116 3.03 3.77 15.31
N ARG A 117 3.03 3.14 14.14
CA ARG A 117 4.24 2.60 13.52
C ARG A 117 5.22 3.68 13.07
N LEU A 118 4.72 4.80 12.57
CA LEU A 118 5.58 5.91 12.21
C LEU A 118 6.34 6.46 13.42
N ARG A 119 5.69 6.57 14.59
CA ARG A 119 6.35 7.04 15.82
C ARG A 119 7.44 6.10 16.35
N GLU A 120 7.39 4.83 15.99
CA GLU A 120 8.39 3.82 16.37
C GLU A 120 9.51 3.66 15.32
N ALA A 121 9.46 4.40 14.21
CA ALA A 121 10.35 4.19 13.09
C ALA A 121 11.68 4.94 13.25
N ASP A 122 12.79 4.32 12.81
CA ASP A 122 14.10 4.94 12.68
C ASP A 122 14.29 5.56 11.28
N LEU A 123 13.53 5.07 10.30
CA LEU A 123 13.60 5.50 8.91
C LEU A 123 12.21 5.45 8.27
N PHE A 124 11.81 6.53 7.62
CA PHE A 124 10.62 6.61 6.78
C PHE A 124 11.04 6.63 5.30
N VAL A 125 10.49 5.73 4.50
CA VAL A 125 10.76 5.66 3.06
C VAL A 125 9.47 5.78 2.27
N ALA A 126 9.36 6.78 1.41
CA ALA A 126 8.26 6.92 0.44
C ALA A 126 8.71 6.35 -0.90
N ILE A 127 7.89 5.47 -1.50
CA ILE A 127 8.23 4.77 -2.74
C ILE A 127 7.11 4.98 -3.76
N GLY A 128 7.43 5.58 -4.92
CA GLY A 128 6.53 5.69 -6.06
C GLY A 128 5.24 6.45 -5.78
N THR A 129 5.29 7.51 -4.97
CA THR A 129 4.12 8.34 -4.65
C THR A 129 4.26 9.75 -5.20
N SER A 130 3.15 10.37 -5.60
CA SER A 130 3.14 11.76 -6.10
C SER A 130 3.43 12.81 -5.01
N GLY A 131 3.24 12.46 -3.74
CA GLY A 131 3.34 13.43 -2.64
C GLY A 131 2.17 14.42 -2.54
N SER A 132 1.07 14.21 -3.31
CA SER A 132 -0.08 15.14 -3.36
C SER A 132 -1.36 14.59 -2.72
N VAL A 133 -1.44 13.28 -2.43
CA VAL A 133 -2.64 12.65 -1.88
C VAL A 133 -2.58 12.58 -0.35
N TYR A 134 -3.42 13.37 0.31
CA TYR A 134 -3.52 13.37 1.77
C TYR A 134 -4.49 12.28 2.29
N PRO A 135 -4.22 11.73 3.49
CA PRO A 135 -3.19 12.11 4.47
C PRO A 135 -1.79 11.54 4.16
N ALA A 136 -1.62 10.61 3.21
CA ALA A 136 -0.35 9.93 2.93
C ALA A 136 0.81 10.92 2.63
N ALA A 137 0.54 11.99 1.88
CA ALA A 137 1.52 13.04 1.57
C ALA A 137 2.03 13.77 2.82
N GLY A 138 1.29 13.76 3.93
CA GLY A 138 1.67 14.39 5.19
C GLY A 138 2.64 13.57 6.04
N TYR A 139 2.82 12.29 5.77
CA TYR A 139 3.66 11.43 6.64
C TYR A 139 5.14 11.81 6.63
N VAL A 140 5.66 12.36 5.53
CA VAL A 140 7.04 12.88 5.53
C VAL A 140 7.23 14.04 6.50
N MET A 141 6.26 14.98 6.58
CA MET A 141 6.33 16.09 7.55
C MET A 141 6.21 15.57 8.97
N GLN A 142 5.34 14.60 9.21
CA GLN A 142 5.20 13.97 10.53
C GLN A 142 6.47 13.24 10.93
N ALA A 143 7.09 12.47 10.05
CA ALA A 143 8.36 11.79 10.28
C ALA A 143 9.46 12.80 10.66
N ARG A 144 9.59 13.89 9.91
CA ARG A 144 10.56 14.95 10.22
C ARG A 144 10.31 15.60 11.58
N SER A 145 9.06 15.87 11.92
CA SER A 145 8.73 16.46 13.24
C SER A 145 9.08 15.54 14.41
N LEU A 146 9.17 14.24 14.16
CA LEU A 146 9.61 13.22 15.12
C LEU A 146 11.13 12.97 15.10
N GLY A 147 11.88 13.67 14.23
CA GLY A 147 13.33 13.48 14.08
C GLY A 147 13.71 12.20 13.31
N ILE A 148 12.77 11.59 12.61
CA ILE A 148 12.97 10.35 11.84
C ILE A 148 13.62 10.71 10.51
N ARG A 149 14.67 9.98 10.11
CA ARG A 149 15.28 10.12 8.78
C ARG A 149 14.26 9.78 7.70
N THR A 150 14.32 10.52 6.59
CA THR A 150 13.36 10.38 5.50
C THR A 150 14.06 10.17 4.17
N CYS A 151 13.56 9.22 3.37
CA CYS A 151 14.08 8.94 2.03
C CYS A 151 12.94 8.84 1.01
N GLU A 152 13.13 9.43 -0.16
CA GLU A 152 12.25 9.29 -1.30
C GLU A 152 12.89 8.35 -2.35
N LEU A 153 12.16 7.33 -2.77
CA LEU A 153 12.50 6.46 -3.91
C LEU A 153 11.40 6.63 -4.97
N ASN A 154 11.68 7.37 -6.04
CA ASN A 154 10.65 7.70 -7.01
C ASN A 154 11.21 7.73 -8.43
N LEU A 155 10.34 7.74 -9.45
CA LEU A 155 10.77 7.87 -10.84
C LEU A 155 11.38 9.26 -11.09
N GLU A 156 10.74 10.28 -10.52
CA GLU A 156 11.10 11.71 -10.57
C GLU A 156 10.68 12.37 -9.24
N PRO A 157 11.14 13.57 -8.92
CA PRO A 157 10.77 14.27 -7.68
C PRO A 157 9.26 14.38 -7.51
N SER A 158 8.76 14.03 -6.32
CA SER A 158 7.35 14.24 -5.95
C SER A 158 7.06 15.70 -5.59
N ASP A 159 5.79 16.06 -5.42
CA ASP A 159 5.37 17.42 -5.06
C ASP A 159 5.94 17.88 -3.71
N ASN A 160 6.29 16.94 -2.83
CA ASN A 160 6.87 17.20 -1.52
C ASN A 160 8.34 16.72 -1.39
N ALA A 161 9.04 16.53 -2.51
CA ALA A 161 10.43 16.03 -2.55
C ALA A 161 11.41 16.84 -1.67
N VAL A 162 11.22 18.14 -1.56
CA VAL A 162 12.05 19.03 -0.73
C VAL A 162 11.98 18.74 0.78
N LEU A 163 11.04 17.91 1.20
CA LEU A 163 10.88 17.52 2.61
C LEU A 163 11.70 16.27 2.97
N PHE A 164 12.28 15.57 2.01
CA PHE A 164 13.07 14.38 2.29
C PHE A 164 14.55 14.73 2.54
N ASP A 165 15.19 13.98 3.43
CA ASP A 165 16.64 14.14 3.73
C ASP A 165 17.49 13.51 2.62
N GLU A 166 16.99 12.45 1.97
CA GLU A 166 17.63 11.74 0.85
C GLU A 166 16.59 11.40 -0.21
N ALA A 167 17.02 11.43 -1.48
CA ALA A 167 16.17 10.98 -2.59
C ALA A 167 17.00 10.19 -3.61
N ARG A 168 16.37 9.17 -4.23
CA ARG A 168 16.94 8.41 -5.36
C ARG A 168 15.89 8.29 -6.43
N TYR A 169 16.25 8.66 -7.64
CA TYR A 169 15.33 8.69 -8.77
C TYR A 169 15.64 7.61 -9.80
N GLY A 170 14.59 7.03 -10.35
CA GLY A 170 14.61 5.96 -11.32
C GLY A 170 13.50 4.95 -11.10
N PRO A 171 13.38 3.93 -11.97
CA PRO A 171 12.38 2.88 -11.81
C PRO A 171 12.51 2.17 -10.46
N ALA A 172 11.40 1.98 -9.75
CA ALA A 172 11.37 1.33 -8.43
C ALA A 172 12.01 -0.08 -8.47
N SER A 173 11.88 -0.78 -9.61
CA SER A 173 12.50 -2.09 -9.82
C SER A 173 14.03 -2.10 -9.74
N GLY A 174 14.68 -0.95 -9.88
CA GLY A 174 16.13 -0.78 -9.70
C GLY A 174 16.46 -0.06 -8.40
N THR A 175 15.80 1.08 -8.11
CA THR A 175 16.13 1.94 -6.96
C THR A 175 15.85 1.26 -5.62
N VAL A 176 14.74 0.52 -5.49
CA VAL A 176 14.39 -0.14 -4.22
C VAL A 176 15.36 -1.27 -3.86
N PRO A 177 15.69 -2.24 -4.75
CA PRO A 177 16.70 -3.25 -4.43
C PRO A 177 18.07 -2.65 -4.10
N ALA A 178 18.53 -1.63 -4.83
CA ALA A 178 19.80 -0.97 -4.57
C ALA A 178 19.83 -0.28 -3.21
N PHE A 179 18.79 0.47 -2.87
CA PHE A 179 18.65 1.11 -1.57
C PHE A 179 18.66 0.11 -0.41
N LEU A 180 17.93 -0.99 -0.54
CA LEU A 180 17.91 -2.04 0.48
C LEU A 180 19.25 -2.76 0.61
N ALA A 181 19.99 -2.93 -0.49
CA ALA A 181 21.35 -3.49 -0.47
C ALA A 181 22.32 -2.58 0.30
N ASP A 182 22.27 -1.26 0.10
CA ASP A 182 23.09 -0.29 0.84
C ASP A 182 22.79 -0.32 2.35
N LEU A 183 21.59 -0.71 2.74
CA LEU A 183 21.20 -0.94 4.14
C LEU A 183 21.56 -2.34 4.66
N GLY A 184 22.13 -3.22 3.84
CA GLY A 184 22.44 -4.61 4.21
C GLY A 184 21.23 -5.51 4.30
N LEU A 185 20.13 -5.16 3.60
CA LEU A 185 18.81 -5.82 3.66
C LEU A 185 18.45 -6.57 2.36
N ALA A 186 19.35 -6.73 1.41
CA ALA A 186 19.14 -7.45 0.15
C ALA A 186 19.09 -8.98 0.33
#